data_bdb65d8fbfa3ab4a7b3e6a8365578618
#
_entry.id   bdb65d8fbfa3ab4a7b3e6a8365578618
#
_cell.length_a   1.000
_cell.length_b   1.000
_cell.length_c   1.000
_cell.angle_alpha   90.00
_cell.angle_beta   90.00
_cell.angle_gamma   90.00
#
_symmetry.space_group_name_H-M   'P 1'
#
loop_
_entity.id
_entity.type
_entity.pdbx_description
1 polymer ?
#
loop_
_entity_poly.entity_id
_entity_poly.type
_entity_poly.pdbx_seq_one_letter_code
_entity_poly.pdbx_strand_id
1 'polypeptide(L)'
;MLEEYGRQHKTPLVAIHSAGFYSYFRISLPGAFPIVDTHPDETATTDLRLLTPWAELVEFARDMTKEIDSLDAYEHGHLPYVVILLYYLERWKQSHEGKYPSTYKEKTEFRRLVQSAARTDNPEGGEENFDEAAAAVLKTVVPPSLPSGLREVFEYTPSESVCPRRLVEHERNGLALTVTC
;
A
#
# COMPACT_ATOMS: atom_id res chain seq x y z
N MET A 1 3.38 -3.76 -30.31
CA MET A 1 3.21 -5.21 -30.60
C MET A 1 3.50 -6.08 -29.39
N LEU A 2 4.77 -6.17 -28.89
CA LEU A 2 5.10 -7.03 -27.74
C LEU A 2 4.39 -6.59 -26.43
N GLU A 3 4.31 -5.31 -26.15
CA GLU A 3 3.58 -4.80 -24.98
C GLU A 3 2.09 -5.09 -25.04
N GLU A 4 1.50 -5.01 -26.23
CA GLU A 4 0.11 -5.36 -26.45
C GLU A 4 -0.15 -6.84 -26.24
N TYR A 5 0.76 -7.69 -26.73
CA TYR A 5 0.74 -9.12 -26.46
C TYR A 5 0.84 -9.41 -24.95
N GLY A 6 1.77 -8.75 -24.26
CA GLY A 6 1.93 -8.89 -22.81
C GLY A 6 0.66 -8.53 -22.05
N ARG A 7 -0.01 -7.44 -22.41
CA ARG A 7 -1.28 -7.03 -21.80
C ARG A 7 -2.39 -8.04 -22.05
N GLN A 8 -2.55 -8.52 -23.29
CA GLN A 8 -3.59 -9.47 -23.66
C GLN A 8 -3.41 -10.83 -22.98
N HIS A 9 -2.17 -11.29 -22.85
CA HIS A 9 -1.85 -12.61 -22.28
C HIS A 9 -1.44 -12.55 -20.80
N LYS A 10 -1.57 -11.38 -20.15
CA LYS A 10 -1.15 -11.17 -18.76
C LYS A 10 0.29 -11.61 -18.48
N THR A 11 1.17 -11.41 -19.45
CA THR A 11 2.58 -11.82 -19.39
C THR A 11 3.46 -10.59 -19.15
N PRO A 12 4.29 -10.58 -18.09
CA PRO A 12 5.29 -9.53 -17.90
C PRO A 12 6.29 -9.46 -19.06
N LEU A 13 6.62 -8.26 -19.48
CA LEU A 13 7.64 -8.01 -20.50
C LEU A 13 8.82 -7.28 -19.86
N VAL A 14 10.01 -7.82 -20.03
CA VAL A 14 11.26 -7.17 -19.67
C VAL A 14 12.07 -6.93 -20.93
N ALA A 15 12.28 -5.67 -21.30
CA ALA A 15 13.11 -5.29 -22.41
C ALA A 15 14.46 -4.82 -21.88
N ILE A 16 15.55 -5.40 -22.38
CA ILE A 16 16.92 -5.05 -21.99
C ILE A 16 17.69 -4.73 -23.27
N HIS A 17 18.36 -3.59 -23.29
CA HIS A 17 19.25 -3.18 -24.35
C HIS A 17 20.56 -2.68 -23.75
N SER A 18 21.69 -3.17 -24.24
CA SER A 18 23.01 -2.76 -23.78
C SER A 18 23.91 -2.40 -24.95
N ALA A 19 24.69 -1.32 -24.78
CA ALA A 19 25.68 -0.87 -25.73
C ALA A 19 26.92 -0.40 -24.97
N GLY A 20 27.98 -1.22 -24.94
CA GLY A 20 29.17 -0.94 -24.15
C GLY A 20 28.89 -0.85 -22.65
N PHE A 21 29.21 0.30 -22.03
CA PHE A 21 28.96 0.56 -20.63
C PHE A 21 27.54 1.03 -20.33
N TYR A 22 26.73 1.30 -21.31
CA TYR A 22 25.36 1.79 -21.13
C TYR A 22 24.38 0.62 -21.29
N SER A 23 23.45 0.54 -20.37
CA SER A 23 22.33 -0.39 -20.48
C SER A 23 21.03 0.34 -20.19
N TYR A 24 19.99 -0.03 -20.92
CA TYR A 24 18.61 0.38 -20.69
C TYR A 24 17.81 -0.86 -20.40
N PHE A 25 16.95 -0.79 -19.40
CA PHE A 25 15.97 -1.83 -19.17
C PHE A 25 14.60 -1.20 -18.94
N ARG A 26 13.58 -1.88 -19.42
CA ARG A 26 12.18 -1.50 -19.22
C ARG A 26 11.39 -2.73 -18.79
N ILE A 27 10.58 -2.55 -17.77
CA ILE A 27 9.65 -3.56 -17.30
C ILE A 27 8.24 -3.06 -17.59
N SER A 28 7.45 -3.88 -18.29
CA SER A 28 6.04 -3.63 -18.54
C SER A 28 5.24 -4.77 -17.90
N LEU A 29 4.43 -4.43 -16.90
CA LEU A 29 3.60 -5.38 -16.18
C LEU A 29 2.14 -5.25 -16.63
N PRO A 30 1.45 -6.38 -16.83
CA PRO A 30 0.04 -6.36 -17.19
C PRO A 30 -0.81 -6.05 -15.95
N GLY A 31 -1.62 -5.00 -16.03
CA GLY A 31 -2.54 -4.61 -14.96
C GLY A 31 -1.87 -3.79 -13.83
N ALA A 32 -2.59 -3.63 -12.74
CA ALA A 32 -2.09 -2.97 -11.55
C ALA A 32 -1.19 -3.92 -10.74
N PHE A 33 -0.07 -3.42 -10.25
CA PHE A 33 0.79 -4.13 -9.32
C PHE A 33 1.04 -3.26 -8.09
N PRO A 34 1.22 -3.86 -6.91
CA PRO A 34 1.51 -3.09 -5.71
C PRO A 34 2.93 -2.50 -5.76
N ILE A 35 3.05 -1.23 -5.41
CA ILE A 35 4.33 -0.59 -5.14
C ILE A 35 4.54 -0.66 -3.63
N VAL A 36 5.67 -1.21 -3.20
CA VAL A 36 6.05 -1.29 -1.79
C VAL A 36 7.27 -0.41 -1.59
N ASP A 37 7.13 0.60 -0.76
CA ASP A 37 8.25 1.38 -0.26
C ASP A 37 8.81 0.70 0.98
N THR A 38 10.02 0.17 0.90
CA THR A 38 10.69 -0.52 2.01
C THR A 38 11.42 0.43 2.96
N HIS A 39 11.55 1.70 2.57
CA HIS A 39 12.22 2.74 3.35
C HIS A 39 11.41 4.04 3.32
N PRO A 40 10.15 4.02 3.81
CA PRO A 40 9.36 5.24 3.87
C PRO A 40 10.04 6.25 4.81
N ASP A 41 9.89 7.53 4.50
CA ASP A 41 10.32 8.60 5.42
C ASP A 41 9.65 8.41 6.79
N GLU A 42 10.33 8.75 7.88
CA GLU A 42 9.80 8.62 9.25
C GLU A 42 8.47 9.36 9.45
N THR A 43 8.22 10.39 8.65
CA THR A 43 6.97 11.17 8.64
C THR A 43 5.90 10.58 7.74
N ALA A 44 6.23 9.57 6.93
CA ALA A 44 5.28 8.93 6.04
C ALA A 44 4.25 8.10 6.84
N THR A 45 3.05 8.03 6.32
CA THR A 45 2.03 7.13 6.84
C THR A 45 2.42 5.68 6.55
N THR A 46 2.25 4.80 7.55
CA THR A 46 2.50 3.37 7.35
C THR A 46 1.37 2.76 6.53
N ASP A 47 1.68 2.33 5.30
CA ASP A 47 0.71 1.65 4.45
C ASP A 47 0.60 0.16 4.81
N LEU A 48 -0.36 -0.15 5.66
CA LEU A 48 -0.74 -1.53 6.00
C LEU A 48 -1.84 -2.09 5.09
N ARG A 49 -2.25 -1.34 4.06
CA ARG A 49 -3.33 -1.70 3.14
C ARG A 49 -4.65 -2.06 3.82
N LEU A 50 -4.92 -1.48 4.97
CA LEU A 50 -6.13 -1.76 5.75
C LEU A 50 -7.42 -1.45 5.01
N LEU A 51 -7.38 -0.49 4.06
CA LEU A 51 -8.54 -0.11 3.25
C LEU A 51 -8.67 -0.95 1.97
N THR A 52 -7.61 -1.66 1.58
CA THR A 52 -7.58 -2.56 0.42
C THR A 52 -6.78 -3.83 0.75
N PRO A 53 -7.17 -4.57 1.80
CA PRO A 53 -6.45 -5.77 2.20
C PRO A 53 -6.55 -6.86 1.13
N TRP A 54 -5.53 -7.71 1.03
CA TRP A 54 -5.59 -8.88 0.16
C TRP A 54 -6.42 -10.00 0.82
N ALA A 55 -6.93 -10.92 0.00
CA ALA A 55 -7.91 -11.90 0.41
C ALA A 55 -7.46 -12.79 1.59
N GLU A 56 -6.23 -13.26 1.54
CA GLU A 56 -5.66 -14.14 2.57
C GLU A 56 -5.53 -13.43 3.93
N LEU A 57 -5.20 -12.12 3.93
CA LEU A 57 -5.16 -11.34 5.16
C LEU A 57 -6.56 -11.15 5.76
N VAL A 58 -7.57 -10.93 4.91
CA VAL A 58 -8.96 -10.82 5.36
C VAL A 58 -9.44 -12.12 5.97
N GLU A 59 -9.14 -13.26 5.33
CA GLU A 59 -9.50 -14.59 5.82
C GLU A 59 -8.81 -14.87 7.15
N PHE A 60 -7.51 -14.64 7.24
CA PHE A 60 -6.74 -14.79 8.48
C PHE A 60 -7.29 -13.94 9.62
N ALA A 61 -7.57 -12.65 9.36
CA ALA A 61 -8.13 -11.76 10.37
C ALA A 61 -9.53 -12.23 10.83
N ARG A 62 -10.35 -12.70 9.91
CA ARG A 62 -11.68 -13.25 10.21
C ARG A 62 -11.59 -14.51 11.06
N ASP A 63 -10.68 -15.42 10.73
CA ASP A 63 -10.49 -16.66 11.51
C ASP A 63 -10.04 -16.35 12.93
N MET A 64 -9.08 -15.45 13.12
CA MET A 64 -8.61 -15.04 14.45
C MET A 64 -9.67 -14.30 15.29
N THR A 65 -10.65 -13.66 14.65
CA THR A 65 -11.66 -12.86 15.34
C THR A 65 -13.05 -13.49 15.33
N LYS A 66 -13.18 -14.71 14.86
CA LYS A 66 -14.47 -15.40 14.71
C LYS A 66 -15.29 -15.44 15.99
N GLU A 67 -14.62 -15.64 17.11
CA GLU A 67 -15.21 -15.70 18.45
C GLU A 67 -14.50 -14.75 19.41
N ILE A 68 -14.21 -13.52 18.96
CA ILE A 68 -13.37 -12.56 19.70
C ILE A 68 -13.87 -12.29 21.12
N ASP A 69 -15.18 -12.30 21.32
CA ASP A 69 -15.78 -12.04 22.65
C ASP A 69 -15.59 -13.22 23.61
N SER A 70 -15.32 -14.43 23.11
CA SER A 70 -15.11 -15.66 23.89
C SER A 70 -13.65 -16.09 24.03
N LEU A 71 -12.73 -15.39 23.39
CA LEU A 71 -11.29 -15.62 23.57
C LEU A 71 -10.92 -15.47 25.05
N ASP A 72 -9.97 -16.25 25.54
CA ASP A 72 -9.43 -16.05 26.87
C ASP A 72 -8.62 -14.73 26.95
N ALA A 73 -8.20 -14.35 28.15
CA ALA A 73 -7.47 -13.09 28.36
C ALA A 73 -6.12 -13.08 27.64
N TYR A 74 -5.46 -14.23 27.56
CA TYR A 74 -4.19 -14.36 26.88
C TYR A 74 -4.36 -14.22 25.35
N GLU A 75 -5.27 -14.99 24.76
CA GLU A 75 -5.55 -14.96 23.33
C GLU A 75 -6.01 -13.57 22.88
N HIS A 76 -6.90 -12.92 23.62
CA HIS A 76 -7.41 -11.59 23.31
C HIS A 76 -6.32 -10.53 23.41
N GLY A 77 -5.48 -10.58 24.47
CA GLY A 77 -4.35 -9.67 24.66
C GLY A 77 -3.19 -9.86 23.67
N HIS A 78 -3.20 -10.97 22.90
CA HIS A 78 -2.16 -11.26 21.91
C HIS A 78 -2.64 -11.18 20.44
N LEU A 79 -3.87 -10.71 20.21
CA LEU A 79 -4.31 -10.41 18.86
C LEU A 79 -3.40 -9.37 18.21
N PRO A 80 -2.87 -9.60 16.99
CA PRO A 80 -2.09 -8.60 16.28
C PRO A 80 -2.90 -7.33 16.05
N TYR A 81 -2.33 -6.16 16.27
CA TYR A 81 -3.03 -4.87 16.14
C TYR A 81 -3.62 -4.66 14.73
N VAL A 82 -2.99 -5.21 13.68
CA VAL A 82 -3.51 -5.19 12.30
C VAL A 82 -4.82 -5.96 12.20
N VAL A 83 -4.92 -7.11 12.86
CA VAL A 83 -6.13 -7.94 12.91
C VAL A 83 -7.25 -7.20 13.66
N ILE A 84 -6.93 -6.57 14.78
CA ILE A 84 -7.86 -5.73 15.55
C ILE A 84 -8.41 -4.62 14.65
N LEU A 85 -7.52 -3.88 13.95
CA LEU A 85 -7.95 -2.80 13.06
C LEU A 85 -8.84 -3.29 11.92
N LEU A 86 -8.51 -4.41 11.27
CA LEU A 86 -9.33 -4.98 10.19
C LEU A 86 -10.71 -5.39 10.69
N TYR A 87 -10.78 -6.04 11.86
CA TYR A 87 -12.04 -6.45 12.46
C TYR A 87 -12.95 -5.25 12.77
N TYR A 88 -12.41 -4.22 13.42
CA TYR A 88 -13.20 -3.05 13.77
C TYR A 88 -13.51 -2.15 12.56
N LEU A 89 -12.67 -2.12 11.52
CA LEU A 89 -12.99 -1.45 10.26
C LEU A 89 -14.20 -2.10 9.56
N GLU A 90 -14.30 -3.42 9.60
CA GLU A 90 -15.45 -4.10 9.03
C GLU A 90 -16.74 -3.81 9.82
N ARG A 91 -16.68 -3.78 11.15
CA ARG A 91 -17.82 -3.35 11.99
C ARG A 91 -18.19 -1.89 11.79
N TRP A 92 -17.20 -1.02 11.62
CA TRP A 92 -17.42 0.39 11.28
C TRP A 92 -18.19 0.54 9.97
N LYS A 93 -17.78 -0.16 8.92
CA LYS A 93 -18.47 -0.16 7.63
C LYS A 93 -19.92 -0.57 7.72
N GLN A 94 -20.24 -1.57 8.55
CA GLN A 94 -21.61 -2.04 8.74
C GLN A 94 -22.52 -0.94 9.29
N SER A 95 -22.00 -0.05 10.12
CA SER A 95 -22.75 1.08 10.72
C SER A 95 -22.65 2.39 9.93
N HIS A 96 -21.79 2.47 8.91
CA HIS A 96 -21.50 3.68 8.14
C HIS A 96 -21.64 3.49 6.63
N GLU A 97 -22.68 2.80 6.18
CA GLU A 97 -23.02 2.63 4.75
C GLU A 97 -21.89 2.02 3.90
N GLY A 98 -21.04 1.19 4.48
CA GLY A 98 -19.91 0.59 3.81
C GLY A 98 -18.69 1.51 3.66
N LYS A 99 -18.70 2.70 4.26
CA LYS A 99 -17.61 3.67 4.15
C LYS A 99 -16.58 3.48 5.27
N TYR A 100 -15.32 3.75 4.93
CA TYR A 100 -14.23 3.81 5.91
C TYR A 100 -14.17 5.18 6.60
N PRO A 101 -13.60 5.25 7.82
CA PRO A 101 -13.38 6.55 8.48
C PRO A 101 -12.36 7.37 7.69
N SER A 102 -12.80 8.52 7.16
CA SER A 102 -12.01 9.37 6.27
C SER A 102 -11.59 10.68 6.91
N THR A 103 -12.48 11.30 7.65
CA THR A 103 -12.23 12.57 8.34
C THR A 103 -11.50 12.35 9.67
N TYR A 104 -10.81 13.38 10.15
CA TYR A 104 -10.18 13.35 11.48
C TYR A 104 -11.17 13.02 12.61
N LYS A 105 -12.40 13.54 12.52
CA LYS A 105 -13.45 13.27 13.49
C LYS A 105 -13.83 11.79 13.48
N GLU A 106 -14.11 11.23 12.31
CA GLU A 106 -14.44 9.80 12.15
C GLU A 106 -13.30 8.89 12.61
N LYS A 107 -12.05 9.23 12.26
CA LYS A 107 -10.88 8.48 12.74
C LYS A 107 -10.72 8.55 14.26
N THR A 108 -11.04 9.69 14.87
CA THR A 108 -11.02 9.83 16.32
C THR A 108 -12.12 8.99 16.97
N GLU A 109 -13.30 8.95 16.38
CA GLU A 109 -14.41 8.12 16.82
C GLU A 109 -14.10 6.63 16.66
N PHE A 110 -13.55 6.25 15.53
CA PHE A 110 -13.07 4.89 15.28
C PHE A 110 -11.97 4.48 16.27
N ARG A 111 -11.02 5.37 16.56
CA ARG A 111 -10.00 5.14 17.59
C ARG A 111 -10.62 4.85 18.95
N ARG A 112 -11.65 5.62 19.36
CA ARG A 112 -12.36 5.37 20.62
C ARG A 112 -13.08 4.03 20.62
N LEU A 113 -13.67 3.64 19.49
CA LEU A 113 -14.28 2.33 19.32
C LEU A 113 -13.29 1.22 19.61
N VAL A 114 -12.10 1.28 19.01
CA VAL A 114 -11.02 0.30 19.23
C VAL A 114 -10.56 0.30 20.68
N GLN A 115 -10.33 1.46 21.28
CA GLN A 115 -9.90 1.58 22.69
C GLN A 115 -10.93 1.02 23.67
N SER A 116 -12.23 1.25 23.41
CA SER A 116 -13.29 0.76 24.29
C SER A 116 -13.48 -0.76 24.25
N ALA A 117 -12.85 -1.42 23.30
CA ALA A 117 -12.89 -2.86 23.16
C ALA A 117 -11.79 -3.59 23.93
N ALA A 118 -10.79 -2.87 24.41
CA ALA A 118 -9.77 -3.42 25.31
C ALA A 118 -10.43 -3.89 26.61
N ARG A 119 -10.01 -5.05 27.08
CA ARG A 119 -10.47 -5.59 28.37
C ARG A 119 -9.68 -4.97 29.52
N THR A 120 -10.38 -4.67 30.59
CA THR A 120 -9.80 -4.05 31.80
C THR A 120 -9.55 -5.05 32.93
N ASP A 121 -10.07 -6.25 32.77
CA ASP A 121 -10.01 -7.35 33.76
C ASP A 121 -8.91 -8.36 33.49
N ASN A 122 -7.99 -8.07 32.57
CA ASN A 122 -6.86 -8.92 32.26
C ASN A 122 -5.89 -8.97 33.46
N PRO A 123 -5.60 -10.17 34.03
CA PRO A 123 -4.72 -10.33 35.17
C PRO A 123 -3.29 -9.82 34.96
N GLU A 124 -2.84 -9.75 33.72
CA GLU A 124 -1.49 -9.32 33.32
C GLU A 124 -1.36 -7.80 33.14
N GLY A 125 -2.45 -7.05 33.33
CA GLY A 125 -2.49 -5.60 33.13
C GLY A 125 -3.40 -5.19 31.97
N GLY A 126 -3.20 -4.00 31.41
CA GLY A 126 -3.95 -3.53 30.24
C GLY A 126 -3.59 -4.28 28.97
N GLU A 127 -4.45 -4.21 27.97
CA GLU A 127 -4.21 -4.83 26.66
C GLU A 127 -3.45 -3.87 25.75
N GLU A 128 -2.11 -3.95 25.77
CA GLU A 128 -1.21 -3.10 24.98
C GLU A 128 -1.47 -3.18 23.47
N ASN A 129 -1.90 -4.35 22.98
CA ASN A 129 -2.23 -4.55 21.57
C ASN A 129 -3.41 -3.67 21.10
N PHE A 130 -4.40 -3.43 21.94
CA PHE A 130 -5.51 -2.51 21.65
C PHE A 130 -5.08 -1.05 21.72
N ASP A 131 -4.19 -0.72 22.66
CA ASP A 131 -3.60 0.61 22.74
C ASP A 131 -2.73 0.91 21.51
N GLU A 132 -1.94 -0.06 21.07
CA GLU A 132 -1.14 0.02 19.85
C GLU A 132 -2.03 0.19 18.62
N ALA A 133 -3.09 -0.64 18.49
CA ALA A 133 -4.08 -0.52 17.44
C ALA A 133 -4.68 0.88 17.38
N ALA A 134 -5.13 1.40 18.52
CA ALA A 134 -5.73 2.73 18.63
C ALA A 134 -4.72 3.85 18.29
N ALA A 135 -3.46 3.72 18.72
CA ALA A 135 -2.41 4.69 18.40
C ALA A 135 -2.09 4.69 16.89
N ALA A 136 -2.16 3.53 16.24
CA ALA A 136 -1.87 3.38 14.82
C ALA A 136 -2.96 3.96 13.89
N VAL A 137 -4.21 4.15 14.35
CA VAL A 137 -5.36 4.55 13.52
C VAL A 137 -5.07 5.74 12.60
N LEU A 138 -4.52 6.83 13.13
CA LEU A 138 -4.29 8.04 12.36
C LEU A 138 -3.23 7.88 11.27
N LYS A 139 -2.28 6.98 11.47
CA LYS A 139 -1.15 6.73 10.55
C LYS A 139 -1.46 5.66 9.51
N THR A 140 -2.30 4.67 9.85
CA THR A 140 -2.48 3.46 9.05
C THR A 140 -3.84 3.37 8.37
N VAL A 141 -4.89 4.00 8.93
CA VAL A 141 -6.21 4.08 8.30
C VAL A 141 -6.22 5.25 7.32
N VAL A 142 -5.47 5.10 6.26
CA VAL A 142 -5.29 6.12 5.20
C VAL A 142 -5.37 5.44 3.83
N PRO A 143 -5.89 6.14 2.81
CA PRO A 143 -5.85 5.64 1.44
C PRO A 143 -4.38 5.42 1.01
N PRO A 144 -4.09 4.38 0.22
CA PRO A 144 -2.77 4.20 -0.35
C PRO A 144 -2.41 5.42 -1.20
N SER A 145 -1.22 5.94 -1.02
CA SER A 145 -0.71 7.08 -1.79
C SER A 145 0.68 6.74 -2.34
N LEU A 146 0.98 7.26 -3.52
CA LEU A 146 2.33 7.19 -4.05
C LEU A 146 3.25 8.08 -3.21
N PRO A 147 4.43 7.58 -2.78
CA PRO A 147 5.47 8.42 -2.20
C PRO A 147 5.79 9.61 -3.11
N SER A 148 6.10 10.76 -2.53
CA SER A 148 6.33 12.02 -3.29
C SER A 148 7.41 11.87 -4.37
N GLY A 149 8.53 11.21 -4.04
CA GLY A 149 9.59 10.96 -5.02
C GLY A 149 9.16 10.10 -6.20
N LEU A 150 8.31 9.07 -5.98
CA LEU A 150 7.76 8.29 -7.07
C LEU A 150 6.73 9.08 -7.88
N ARG A 151 5.92 9.90 -7.22
CA ARG A 151 4.96 10.79 -7.90
C ARG A 151 5.69 11.75 -8.84
N GLU A 152 6.76 12.39 -8.38
CA GLU A 152 7.59 13.27 -9.21
C GLU A 152 8.13 12.55 -10.46
N VAL A 153 8.53 11.29 -10.33
CA VAL A 153 8.98 10.49 -11.49
C VAL A 153 7.86 10.22 -12.47
N PHE A 154 6.65 9.89 -11.97
CA PHE A 154 5.51 9.63 -12.85
C PHE A 154 4.91 10.90 -13.49
N GLU A 155 4.98 12.01 -12.79
CA GLU A 155 4.49 13.32 -13.25
C GLU A 155 5.54 14.10 -14.03
N TYR A 156 6.79 13.58 -14.11
CA TYR A 156 7.87 14.23 -14.82
C TYR A 156 7.52 14.36 -16.31
N THR A 157 7.35 15.60 -16.74
CA THR A 157 7.20 15.95 -18.15
C THR A 157 8.54 16.57 -18.58
N PRO A 158 9.33 15.91 -19.44
CA PRO A 158 10.58 16.49 -19.90
C PRO A 158 10.27 17.82 -20.62
N SER A 159 10.91 18.89 -20.17
CA SER A 159 10.87 20.15 -20.91
C SER A 159 11.62 19.98 -22.24
N GLU A 160 11.12 20.58 -23.32
CA GLU A 160 11.77 20.54 -24.64
C GLU A 160 13.27 20.94 -24.60
N SER A 161 13.68 21.68 -23.58
CA SER A 161 15.07 22.10 -23.38
C SER A 161 15.98 20.99 -22.82
N VAL A 162 15.44 19.92 -22.27
CA VAL A 162 16.19 18.80 -21.66
C VAL A 162 16.28 17.59 -22.59
N CYS A 163 15.49 17.56 -23.68
CA CYS A 163 15.70 16.57 -24.72
C CYS A 163 17.04 16.92 -25.44
N PRO A 164 18.14 16.21 -25.15
CA PRO A 164 19.42 16.64 -25.72
C PRO A 164 19.37 16.45 -27.22
N ARG A 165 19.52 17.54 -27.97
CA ARG A 165 19.75 17.48 -29.43
C ARG A 165 20.87 16.53 -29.86
N ARG A 166 21.67 16.03 -28.93
CA ARG A 166 22.71 15.00 -29.15
C ARG A 166 22.18 13.62 -29.49
N LEU A 167 20.93 13.29 -29.16
CA LEU A 167 20.35 11.99 -29.55
C LEU A 167 19.86 12.00 -31.02
N VAL A 168 19.57 13.15 -31.58
CA VAL A 168 19.18 13.29 -33.00
C VAL A 168 20.37 13.15 -33.95
N GLU A 169 21.59 13.45 -33.51
CA GLU A 169 22.78 13.28 -34.32
C GLU A 169 23.19 11.81 -34.48
N HIS A 170 22.74 10.91 -33.58
CA HIS A 170 23.01 9.46 -33.73
C HIS A 170 22.02 8.75 -34.65
N GLU A 171 20.90 9.36 -35.01
CA GLU A 171 20.01 8.81 -36.03
C GLU A 171 20.65 8.78 -37.45
N ARG A 172 21.62 9.64 -37.69
CA ARG A 172 22.34 9.63 -38.99
C ARG A 172 23.24 8.41 -39.22
N ASN A 173 23.55 7.67 -38.16
CA ASN A 173 24.41 6.49 -38.22
C ASN A 173 23.67 5.16 -38.04
N GLY A 174 22.36 5.13 -38.23
CA GLY A 174 21.57 3.89 -38.30
C GLY A 174 21.30 3.17 -36.99
N LEU A 175 21.52 3.81 -35.85
CA LEU A 175 21.12 3.32 -34.52
C LEU A 175 19.96 4.19 -34.00
N ALA A 176 18.75 3.81 -34.32
CA ALA A 176 17.54 4.45 -33.78
C ALA A 176 17.38 4.09 -32.30
N LEU A 177 17.85 4.96 -31.42
CA LEU A 177 17.43 4.97 -30.02
C LEU A 177 16.11 5.75 -29.95
N THR A 178 14.98 5.04 -30.02
CA THR A 178 13.67 5.65 -29.78
C THR A 178 13.51 5.85 -28.27
N VAL A 179 13.89 7.03 -27.78
CA VAL A 179 13.43 7.50 -26.48
C VAL A 179 12.03 8.07 -26.71
N THR A 180 11.00 7.29 -26.42
CA THR A 180 9.64 7.82 -26.33
C THR A 180 9.58 8.63 -25.02
N CYS A 181 9.56 9.96 -25.18
CA CYS A 181 9.11 10.85 -24.12
C CYS A 181 7.61 10.66 -23.88
#